data_93b7420ac144b38f47bcf430cd82ae14
#
_entry.id   93b7420ac144b38f47bcf430cd82ae14
#
_cell.length_a   1.000
_cell.length_b   1.000
_cell.length_c   1.000
_cell.angle_alpha   90.00
_cell.angle_beta   90.00
_cell.angle_gamma   90.00
#
_symmetry.space_group_name_H-M   'P 1'
#
loop_
_entity.id
_entity.type
_entity.pdbx_description
1 polymer ?
#
loop_
_entity_poly.entity_id
_entity_poly.type
_entity_poly.pdbx_seq_one_letter_code
_entity_poly.pdbx_strand_id
1 'polypeptide(L)'
;MIPEKYRKVFINGDATMMLVLFDNTTSSDTSMEAITELRKIANEQCFLSGMTGVVTDIKNIAMQELPIYVVIAAVLSLIVLELTSGSFVVPFLFLLSIGLAILYNLGSNVILGETSYITQALTAVLQLGVTMDYSIFLLNSYEEIR
;
A
#
# COMPACT_ATOMS: atom_id res chain seq x y z
N MET A 1 -5.63 13.85 38.64
CA MET A 1 -5.39 15.32 38.78
C MET A 1 -4.02 15.60 38.19
N ILE A 2 -3.90 16.43 37.15
CA ILE A 2 -2.62 16.77 36.53
C ILE A 2 -1.91 17.79 37.43
N PRO A 3 -0.65 17.55 37.83
CA PRO A 3 0.12 18.52 38.62
C PRO A 3 0.22 19.86 37.89
N GLU A 4 0.13 20.98 38.64
CA GLU A 4 0.12 22.34 38.07
C GLU A 4 1.30 22.65 37.15
N LYS A 5 2.44 22.00 37.38
CA LYS A 5 3.65 22.12 36.56
C LYS A 5 3.42 21.70 35.10
N TYR A 6 2.55 20.73 34.84
CA TYR A 6 2.25 20.20 33.51
C TYR A 6 0.99 20.84 32.88
N ARG A 7 0.19 21.55 33.71
CA ARG A 7 -1.05 22.17 33.21
C ARG A 7 -0.81 23.18 32.12
N LYS A 8 0.28 23.94 32.20
CA LYS A 8 0.67 24.91 31.15
C LYS A 8 1.12 24.26 29.82
N VAL A 9 1.51 22.98 29.85
CA VAL A 9 1.91 22.23 28.65
C VAL A 9 0.67 21.73 27.92
N PHE A 10 -0.39 21.37 28.67
CA PHE A 10 -1.60 20.78 28.10
C PHE A 10 -2.71 21.78 27.83
N ILE A 11 -2.67 22.96 28.44
CA ILE A 11 -3.72 24.00 28.30
C ILE A 11 -3.02 25.34 28.02
N ASN A 12 -3.30 25.92 26.87
CA ASN A 12 -2.80 27.23 26.47
C ASN A 12 -3.94 28.06 25.85
N GLY A 13 -4.48 29.00 26.65
CA GLY A 13 -5.66 29.79 26.23
C GLY A 13 -6.87 28.88 26.03
N ASP A 14 -7.46 28.96 24.85
CA ASP A 14 -8.63 28.16 24.44
C ASP A 14 -8.27 26.78 23.86
N ALA A 15 -6.96 26.45 23.78
CA ALA A 15 -6.48 25.18 23.25
C ALA A 15 -6.13 24.21 24.37
N THR A 16 -6.55 22.96 24.20
CA THR A 16 -6.25 21.87 25.13
C THR A 16 -5.64 20.69 24.35
N MET A 17 -4.56 20.13 24.87
CA MET A 17 -3.94 18.92 24.31
C MET A 17 -4.35 17.70 25.13
N MET A 18 -4.83 16.67 24.45
CA MET A 18 -5.09 15.35 25.04
C MET A 18 -4.09 14.34 24.49
N LEU A 19 -3.54 13.51 25.37
CA LEU A 19 -2.68 12.39 24.99
C LEU A 19 -3.48 11.09 25.11
N VAL A 20 -3.60 10.38 23.98
CA VAL A 20 -4.24 9.06 23.93
C VAL A 20 -3.14 8.01 23.75
N LEU A 21 -3.10 7.04 24.63
CA LEU A 21 -2.17 5.91 24.57
C LEU A 21 -2.95 4.65 24.20
N PHE A 22 -2.41 3.92 23.23
CA PHE A 22 -2.95 2.63 22.81
C PHE A 22 -2.10 1.51 23.40
N ASP A 23 -2.73 0.43 23.85
CA ASP A 23 -2.03 -0.77 24.34
C ASP A 23 -1.43 -1.60 23.20
N ASN A 24 -2.00 -1.46 21.99
CA ASN A 24 -1.52 -2.13 20.79
C ASN A 24 -0.43 -1.33 20.08
N THR A 25 0.29 -1.99 19.17
CA THR A 25 1.30 -1.33 18.34
C THR A 25 0.70 -0.25 17.46
N THR A 26 1.50 0.75 17.10
CA THR A 26 1.07 1.89 16.26
C THR A 26 0.57 1.48 14.87
N SER A 27 0.99 0.31 14.40
CA SER A 27 0.63 -0.26 13.09
C SER A 27 -0.43 -1.35 13.16
N SER A 28 -1.02 -1.63 14.34
CA SER A 28 -2.10 -2.60 14.44
C SER A 28 -3.38 -2.07 13.81
N ASP A 29 -4.15 -2.95 13.17
CA ASP A 29 -5.41 -2.57 12.52
C ASP A 29 -6.40 -1.98 13.52
N THR A 30 -6.46 -2.50 14.73
CA THR A 30 -7.28 -1.96 15.84
C THR A 30 -6.92 -0.54 16.21
N SER A 31 -5.62 -0.20 16.28
CA SER A 31 -5.18 1.17 16.59
C SER A 31 -5.48 2.14 15.44
N MET A 32 -5.33 1.68 14.19
CA MET A 32 -5.62 2.49 13.00
C MET A 32 -7.13 2.73 12.82
N GLU A 33 -7.95 1.72 13.11
CA GLU A 33 -9.40 1.85 13.10
C GLU A 33 -9.88 2.83 14.18
N ALA A 34 -9.34 2.75 15.39
CA ALA A 34 -9.64 3.69 16.46
C ALA A 34 -9.29 5.14 16.06
N ILE A 35 -8.16 5.39 15.39
CA ILE A 35 -7.82 6.71 14.86
C ILE A 35 -8.84 7.18 13.81
N THR A 36 -9.26 6.27 12.94
CA THR A 36 -10.24 6.58 11.89
C THR A 36 -11.60 6.98 12.49
N GLU A 37 -12.05 6.23 13.50
CA GLU A 37 -13.29 6.56 14.23
C GLU A 37 -13.17 7.87 15.03
N LEU A 38 -12.04 8.10 15.70
CA LEU A 38 -11.78 9.36 16.40
C LEU A 38 -11.84 10.56 15.44
N ARG A 39 -11.33 10.43 14.21
CA ARG A 39 -11.41 11.49 13.20
C ARG A 39 -12.82 11.79 12.75
N LYS A 40 -13.70 10.79 12.69
CA LYS A 40 -15.12 11.01 12.34
C LYS A 40 -15.87 11.82 13.40
N ILE A 41 -15.46 11.68 14.66
CA ILE A 41 -16.07 12.37 15.81
C ILE A 41 -15.41 13.72 16.03
N ALA A 42 -14.13 13.87 15.66
CA ALA A 42 -13.38 15.10 15.80
C ALA A 42 -13.94 16.20 14.88
N ASN A 43 -14.28 17.36 15.46
CA ASN A 43 -14.72 18.53 14.73
C ASN A 43 -13.52 19.22 14.04
N GLU A 44 -13.81 20.17 13.13
CA GLU A 44 -12.80 20.95 12.40
C GLU A 44 -11.77 21.68 13.31
N GLN A 45 -12.08 21.87 14.58
CA GLN A 45 -11.21 22.50 15.57
C GLN A 45 -10.29 21.49 16.30
N CYS A 46 -10.44 20.18 16.03
CA CYS A 46 -9.69 19.12 16.70
C CYS A 46 -8.65 18.53 15.75
N PHE A 47 -7.37 18.73 16.03
CA PHE A 47 -6.27 18.19 15.26
C PHE A 47 -5.77 16.89 15.89
N LEU A 48 -5.94 15.79 15.19
CA LEU A 48 -5.43 14.48 15.59
C LEU A 48 -4.05 14.27 14.98
N SER A 49 -3.03 14.16 15.82
CA SER A 49 -1.64 13.95 15.40
C SER A 49 -1.01 12.83 16.22
N GLY A 50 0.04 12.24 15.71
CA GLY A 50 0.80 11.18 16.40
C GLY A 50 1.20 10.08 15.42
N MET A 51 2.10 9.18 15.88
CA MET A 51 2.67 8.13 15.04
C MET A 51 1.58 7.22 14.43
N THR A 52 0.58 6.82 15.22
CA THR A 52 -0.54 5.99 14.73
C THR A 52 -1.34 6.71 13.66
N GLY A 53 -1.57 8.03 13.82
CA GLY A 53 -2.25 8.85 12.82
C GLY A 53 -1.48 8.89 11.50
N VAL A 54 -0.17 9.13 11.56
CA VAL A 54 0.71 9.16 10.37
C VAL A 54 0.72 7.80 9.66
N VAL A 55 0.87 6.70 10.41
CA VAL A 55 0.85 5.35 9.83
C VAL A 55 -0.49 5.04 9.17
N THR A 56 -1.60 5.46 9.80
CA THR A 56 -2.96 5.32 9.22
C THR A 56 -3.08 6.09 7.91
N ASP A 57 -2.56 7.31 7.84
CA ASP A 57 -2.61 8.13 6.63
C ASP A 57 -1.78 7.52 5.51
N ILE A 58 -0.56 7.07 5.81
CA ILE A 58 0.29 6.38 4.83
C ILE A 58 -0.39 5.13 4.29
N LYS A 59 -1.02 4.32 5.17
CA LYS A 59 -1.77 3.13 4.75
C LYS A 59 -2.91 3.50 3.80
N ASN A 60 -3.72 4.49 4.16
CA ASN A 60 -4.87 4.89 3.37
C ASN A 60 -4.46 5.44 2.00
N ILE A 61 -3.43 6.30 1.95
CA ILE A 61 -2.88 6.83 0.70
C ILE A 61 -2.30 5.69 -0.15
N ALA A 62 -1.51 4.82 0.44
CA ALA A 62 -0.94 3.67 -0.26
C ALA A 62 -2.03 2.78 -0.86
N MET A 63 -3.08 2.45 -0.11
CA MET A 63 -4.17 1.61 -0.60
C MET A 63 -5.00 2.27 -1.71
N GLN A 64 -5.11 3.59 -1.72
CA GLN A 64 -5.83 4.33 -2.76
C GLN A 64 -5.00 4.50 -4.03
N GLU A 65 -3.73 4.81 -3.91
CA GLU A 65 -2.87 5.14 -5.04
C GLU A 65 -2.23 3.90 -5.69
N LEU A 66 -1.95 2.87 -4.90
CA LEU A 66 -1.26 1.66 -5.36
C LEU A 66 -1.93 0.98 -6.57
N PRO A 67 -3.26 0.78 -6.60
CA PRO A 67 -3.93 0.18 -7.76
C PRO A 67 -3.73 0.99 -9.03
N ILE A 68 -3.73 2.33 -8.92
CA ILE A 68 -3.54 3.24 -10.04
C ILE A 68 -2.13 3.09 -10.63
N TYR A 69 -1.10 3.10 -9.77
CA TYR A 69 0.28 2.91 -10.21
C TYR A 69 0.52 1.53 -10.83
N VAL A 70 -0.08 0.48 -10.28
CA VAL A 70 -0.01 -0.88 -10.85
C VAL A 70 -0.62 -0.92 -12.23
N VAL A 71 -1.78 -0.30 -12.45
CA VAL A 71 -2.41 -0.22 -13.77
C VAL A 71 -1.56 0.57 -14.77
N ILE A 72 -1.02 1.72 -14.35
CA ILE A 72 -0.12 2.52 -15.21
C ILE A 72 1.12 1.70 -15.58
N ALA A 73 1.75 1.05 -14.61
CA ALA A 73 2.91 0.19 -14.85
C ALA A 73 2.57 -0.96 -15.81
N ALA A 74 1.43 -1.63 -15.63
CA ALA A 74 0.98 -2.69 -16.52
C ALA A 74 0.77 -2.21 -17.96
N VAL A 75 0.15 -1.04 -18.16
CA VAL A 75 -0.06 -0.45 -19.49
C VAL A 75 1.25 -0.08 -20.15
N LEU A 76 2.16 0.59 -19.43
CA LEU A 76 3.48 0.94 -19.94
C LEU A 76 4.27 -0.31 -20.35
N SER A 77 4.22 -1.33 -19.50
CA SER A 77 4.85 -2.62 -19.74
C SER A 77 4.31 -3.30 -20.99
N LEU A 78 3.00 -3.24 -21.19
CA LEU A 78 2.35 -3.80 -22.40
C LEU A 78 2.85 -3.08 -23.66
N ILE A 79 2.93 -1.75 -23.64
CA ILE A 79 3.43 -0.96 -24.77
C ILE A 79 4.88 -1.35 -25.11
N VAL A 80 5.75 -1.45 -24.10
CA VAL A 80 7.16 -1.82 -24.29
C VAL A 80 7.29 -3.23 -24.88
N LEU A 81 6.54 -4.19 -24.31
CA LEU A 81 6.54 -5.57 -24.78
C LEU A 81 6.03 -5.68 -26.22
N GLU A 82 5.02 -4.92 -26.59
CA GLU A 82 4.45 -4.92 -27.92
C GLU A 82 5.43 -4.36 -28.96
N LEU A 83 6.14 -3.28 -28.60
CA LEU A 83 7.19 -2.72 -29.46
C LEU A 83 8.37 -3.68 -29.66
N THR A 84 8.64 -4.55 -28.68
CA THR A 84 9.79 -5.46 -28.70
C THR A 84 9.45 -6.80 -29.33
N SER A 85 8.25 -7.35 -29.12
CA SER A 85 7.91 -8.73 -29.54
C SER A 85 7.38 -8.87 -30.96
N GLY A 86 7.00 -7.81 -31.65
CA GLY A 86 6.39 -7.89 -32.99
C GLY A 86 5.11 -8.73 -33.08
N SER A 87 4.53 -9.16 -31.94
CA SER A 87 3.33 -10.00 -31.84
C SER A 87 2.43 -9.50 -30.71
N PHE A 88 1.17 -9.25 -30.99
CA PHE A 88 0.17 -8.79 -30.02
C PHE A 88 -0.24 -9.84 -28.99
N VAL A 89 -0.18 -11.10 -29.33
CA VAL A 89 -0.70 -12.20 -28.50
C VAL A 89 0.21 -12.50 -27.32
N VAL A 90 1.52 -12.41 -27.52
CA VAL A 90 2.53 -12.78 -26.53
C VAL A 90 2.50 -11.83 -25.32
N PRO A 91 2.55 -10.49 -25.49
CA PRO A 91 2.45 -9.55 -24.38
C PRO A 91 1.17 -9.69 -23.57
N PHE A 92 0.05 -9.95 -24.23
CA PHE A 92 -1.24 -10.13 -23.58
C PHE A 92 -1.27 -11.38 -22.70
N LEU A 93 -0.74 -12.50 -23.19
CA LEU A 93 -0.64 -13.73 -22.39
C LEU A 93 0.29 -13.57 -21.20
N PHE A 94 1.39 -12.83 -21.32
CA PHE A 94 2.28 -12.53 -20.21
C PHE A 94 1.59 -11.69 -19.13
N LEU A 95 0.91 -10.61 -19.51
CA LEU A 95 0.17 -9.79 -18.56
C LEU A 95 -0.97 -10.57 -17.88
N LEU A 96 -1.66 -11.42 -18.62
CA LEU A 96 -2.67 -12.30 -18.05
C LEU A 96 -2.06 -13.24 -17.00
N SER A 97 -0.91 -13.84 -17.30
CA SER A 97 -0.19 -14.74 -16.38
C SER A 97 0.26 -14.01 -15.12
N ILE A 98 0.83 -12.80 -15.26
CA ILE A 98 1.25 -11.96 -14.13
C ILE A 98 0.04 -11.53 -13.31
N GLY A 99 -1.04 -11.12 -13.95
CA GLY A 99 -2.29 -10.75 -13.27
C GLY A 99 -2.88 -11.91 -12.45
N LEU A 100 -2.88 -13.11 -13.01
CA LEU A 100 -3.29 -14.32 -12.27
C LEU A 100 -2.36 -14.61 -11.09
N ALA A 101 -1.05 -14.45 -11.27
CA ALA A 101 -0.07 -14.65 -10.19
C ALA A 101 -0.27 -13.65 -9.05
N ILE A 102 -0.54 -12.37 -9.35
CA ILE A 102 -0.87 -11.35 -8.35
C ILE A 102 -2.17 -11.69 -7.64
N LEU A 103 -3.22 -12.11 -8.36
CA LEU A 103 -4.49 -12.54 -7.77
C LEU A 103 -4.32 -13.75 -6.85
N TYR A 104 -3.51 -14.72 -7.25
CA TYR A 104 -3.17 -15.88 -6.42
C TYR A 104 -2.43 -15.47 -5.14
N ASN A 105 -1.50 -14.54 -5.25
CA ASN A 105 -0.74 -14.03 -4.11
C ASN A 105 -1.64 -13.28 -3.13
N LEU A 106 -2.50 -12.38 -3.64
CA LEU A 106 -3.47 -11.67 -2.81
C LEU A 106 -4.48 -12.64 -2.16
N GLY A 107 -4.95 -13.64 -2.92
CA GLY A 107 -5.87 -14.65 -2.41
C GLY A 107 -5.24 -15.54 -1.32
N SER A 108 -3.98 -15.92 -1.46
CA SER A 108 -3.27 -16.72 -0.45
C SER A 108 -3.05 -15.95 0.85
N ASN A 109 -2.86 -14.63 0.79
CA ASN A 109 -2.73 -13.78 1.97
C ASN A 109 -4.00 -13.77 2.83
N VAL A 110 -5.18 -13.87 2.21
CA VAL A 110 -6.45 -13.98 2.95
C VAL A 110 -6.53 -15.27 3.76
N ILE A 111 -5.90 -16.36 3.28
CA ILE A 111 -5.90 -17.66 3.97
C ILE A 111 -4.83 -17.70 5.08
N LEU A 112 -3.70 -17.03 4.88
CA LEU A 112 -2.55 -17.06 5.79
C LEU A 112 -2.65 -16.06 6.95
N GLY A 113 -3.63 -15.15 6.93
CA GLY A 113 -3.84 -14.14 7.96
C GLY A 113 -3.27 -12.77 7.61
N GLU A 114 -3.14 -11.92 8.61
CA GLU A 114 -2.77 -10.50 8.44
C GLU A 114 -1.37 -10.32 7.82
N THR A 115 -1.35 -9.86 6.58
CA THR A 115 -0.12 -9.43 5.92
C THR A 115 -0.05 -7.91 5.94
N SER A 116 1.10 -7.35 6.31
CA SER A 116 1.31 -5.90 6.27
C SER A 116 1.04 -5.34 4.88
N TYR A 117 0.32 -4.22 4.80
CA TYR A 117 0.02 -3.50 3.55
C TYR A 117 1.29 -3.15 2.77
N ILE A 118 2.41 -2.90 3.46
CA ILE A 118 3.72 -2.65 2.84
C ILE A 118 4.20 -3.90 2.11
N THR A 119 4.03 -5.07 2.71
CA THR A 119 4.41 -6.35 2.10
C THR A 119 3.55 -6.65 0.87
N GLN A 120 2.25 -6.38 0.92
CA GLN A 120 1.35 -6.55 -0.23
C GLN A 120 1.77 -5.65 -1.40
N ALA A 121 2.05 -4.37 -1.11
CA ALA A 121 2.50 -3.41 -2.10
C ALA A 121 3.82 -3.83 -2.76
N LEU A 122 4.82 -4.15 -1.95
CA LEU A 122 6.13 -4.61 -2.42
C LEU A 122 6.02 -5.90 -3.25
N THR A 123 5.21 -6.85 -2.81
CA THR A 123 5.02 -8.12 -3.53
C THR A 123 4.42 -7.89 -4.91
N ALA A 124 3.39 -7.05 -5.03
CA ALA A 124 2.77 -6.75 -6.32
C ALA A 124 3.76 -6.09 -7.29
N VAL A 125 4.52 -5.09 -6.82
CA VAL A 125 5.51 -4.37 -7.63
C VAL A 125 6.69 -5.27 -8.02
N LEU A 126 7.23 -6.03 -7.08
CA LEU A 126 8.33 -6.97 -7.33
C LEU A 126 7.90 -8.10 -8.27
N GLN A 127 6.70 -8.62 -8.09
CA GLN A 127 6.17 -9.67 -8.95
C GLN A 127 5.98 -9.18 -10.38
N LEU A 128 5.44 -7.98 -10.56
CA LEU A 128 5.34 -7.36 -11.87
C LEU A 128 6.72 -7.18 -12.51
N GLY A 129 7.69 -6.57 -11.81
CA GLY A 129 9.02 -6.27 -12.33
C GLY A 129 9.82 -7.53 -12.64
N VAL A 130 10.00 -8.42 -11.66
CA VAL A 130 10.83 -9.63 -11.81
C VAL A 130 10.24 -10.59 -12.84
N THR A 131 8.92 -10.80 -12.81
CA THR A 131 8.28 -11.72 -13.77
C THR A 131 8.37 -11.18 -15.19
N MET A 132 8.31 -9.87 -15.35
CA MET A 132 8.41 -9.23 -16.64
C MET A 132 9.81 -9.34 -17.24
N ASP A 133 10.84 -9.05 -16.47
CA ASP A 133 12.24 -9.18 -16.91
C ASP A 133 12.56 -10.61 -17.34
N TYR A 134 12.11 -11.60 -16.59
CA TYR A 134 12.26 -13.02 -16.94
C TYR A 134 11.50 -13.38 -18.22
N SER A 135 10.30 -12.84 -18.40
CA SER A 135 9.47 -13.11 -19.57
C SER A 135 10.06 -12.52 -20.84
N ILE A 136 10.61 -11.30 -20.76
CA ILE A 136 11.31 -10.65 -21.89
C ILE A 136 12.58 -11.44 -22.26
N PHE A 137 13.34 -11.88 -21.25
CA PHE A 137 14.54 -12.67 -21.48
C PHE A 137 14.23 -14.01 -22.16
N LEU A 138 13.20 -14.72 -21.70
CA LEU A 138 12.78 -15.99 -22.30
C LEU A 138 12.28 -15.81 -23.74
N LEU A 139 11.54 -14.74 -24.00
CA LEU A 139 11.05 -14.43 -25.34
C LEU A 139 12.18 -14.16 -26.31
N ASN A 140 13.12 -13.29 -25.94
CA ASN A 140 14.28 -12.99 -26.78
C ASN A 140 15.13 -14.25 -27.05
N SER A 141 15.34 -15.07 -26.02
CA SER A 141 16.08 -16.34 -26.18
C SER A 141 15.35 -17.33 -27.10
N TYR A 142 14.02 -17.35 -27.07
CA TYR A 142 13.23 -18.18 -27.97
C TYR A 142 13.28 -17.70 -29.42
N GLU A 143 13.23 -16.38 -29.65
CA GLU A 143 13.31 -15.79 -31.00
C GLU A 143 14.71 -15.98 -31.62
N GLU A 144 15.77 -15.98 -30.81
CA GLU A 144 17.15 -16.19 -31.28
C GLU A 144 17.42 -17.64 -31.72
N ILE A 145 16.69 -18.61 -31.16
CA ILE A 145 16.85 -20.04 -31.48
C ILE A 145 16.00 -20.45 -32.69
N ARG A 146 15.02 -19.66 -33.11
CA ARG A 146 14.09 -19.97 -34.18
C ARG A 146 14.55 -19.42 -35.55
#